data_a53582508ee87f6a5b7a5ad984768e51
#
_entry.id   a53582508ee87f6a5b7a5ad984768e51
#
_cell.length_a   1.000
_cell.length_b   1.000
_cell.length_c   1.000
_cell.angle_alpha   90.00
_cell.angle_beta   90.00
_cell.angle_gamma   90.00
#
_symmetry.space_group_name_H-M   'P 1'
#
loop_
_entity.id
_entity.type
_entity.pdbx_description
1 polymer ?
#
loop_
_entity_poly.entity_id
_entity_poly.type
_entity_poly.pdbx_seq_one_letter_code
_entity_poly.pdbx_strand_id
1 'polypeptide(L)'
;MSYRVAIVEDDEMLRENYSDLFSKQGYQVSSFKDRPGAQQVFSSQLPDLVIVDIGLGDEVDGGYSLCQWLRQKSRTLPIIFLSARDSDLDIVSGLRMGADDYVTKDMSLPHLVARVSALFRRVEVMAEPDASQKKAIELGKLRVDELRFSCHWDGQIV
;
A
#
# COMPACT_ATOMS: atom_id res chain seq x y z
N MET A 1 -10.44 -12.35 -10.38
CA MET A 1 -9.76 -11.16 -10.92
C MET A 1 -8.47 -10.91 -10.16
N SER A 2 -7.40 -10.69 -10.89
CA SER A 2 -6.09 -10.54 -10.27
C SER A 2 -5.83 -9.10 -9.89
N TYR A 3 -5.32 -8.88 -8.68
CA TYR A 3 -4.83 -7.58 -8.28
C TYR A 3 -3.47 -7.30 -8.90
N ARG A 4 -3.17 -6.04 -9.10
CA ARG A 4 -1.89 -5.59 -9.63
C ARG A 4 -1.04 -5.05 -8.49
N VAL A 5 0.15 -5.63 -8.35
CA VAL A 5 1.12 -5.24 -7.33
C VAL A 5 2.33 -4.64 -8.02
N ALA A 6 2.71 -3.46 -7.61
CA ALA A 6 3.91 -2.81 -8.13
C ALA A 6 5.01 -2.88 -7.09
N ILE A 7 6.22 -3.17 -7.52
CA ILE A 7 7.39 -3.26 -6.66
C ILE A 7 8.41 -2.23 -7.14
N VAL A 8 8.85 -1.36 -6.23
CA VAL A 8 9.85 -0.35 -6.53
C VAL A 8 11.06 -0.61 -5.64
N GLU A 9 12.10 -1.16 -6.24
CA GLU A 9 13.30 -1.65 -5.55
C GLU A 9 14.50 -1.52 -6.47
N ASP A 10 15.56 -0.86 -6.03
CA ASP A 10 16.73 -0.63 -6.87
C ASP A 10 17.66 -1.84 -6.96
N ASP A 11 17.65 -2.74 -5.98
CA ASP A 11 18.43 -3.96 -6.02
C ASP A 11 17.77 -4.96 -6.97
N GLU A 12 18.46 -5.30 -8.04
CA GLU A 12 17.90 -6.14 -9.09
C GLU A 12 17.52 -7.53 -8.58
N MET A 13 18.38 -8.14 -7.77
CA MET A 13 18.11 -9.48 -7.25
C MET A 13 16.88 -9.50 -6.35
N LEU A 14 16.79 -8.53 -5.45
CA LEU A 14 15.63 -8.42 -4.57
C LEU A 14 14.36 -8.13 -5.35
N ARG A 15 14.46 -7.24 -6.34
CA ARG A 15 13.30 -6.89 -7.17
C ARG A 15 12.77 -8.12 -7.90
N GLU A 16 13.67 -8.94 -8.45
CA GLU A 16 13.26 -10.16 -9.14
C GLU A 16 12.67 -11.18 -8.17
N ASN A 17 13.27 -11.34 -7.00
CA ASN A 17 12.77 -12.29 -6.01
C ASN A 17 11.36 -11.92 -5.55
N TYR A 18 11.13 -10.65 -5.28
CA TYR A 18 9.79 -10.21 -4.87
C TYR A 18 8.80 -10.35 -6.01
N SER A 19 9.22 -10.03 -7.24
CA SER A 19 8.34 -10.17 -8.41
C SER A 19 7.91 -11.61 -8.60
N ASP A 20 8.85 -12.55 -8.49
CA ASP A 20 8.54 -13.97 -8.61
C ASP A 20 7.60 -14.42 -7.50
N LEU A 21 7.87 -13.99 -6.28
CA LEU A 21 7.06 -14.37 -5.14
C LEU A 21 5.59 -13.99 -5.34
N PHE A 22 5.34 -12.75 -5.71
CA PHE A 22 3.96 -12.28 -5.85
C PHE A 22 3.29 -12.79 -7.12
N SER A 23 4.07 -13.02 -8.18
CA SER A 23 3.53 -13.65 -9.37
C SER A 23 3.02 -15.06 -9.06
N LYS A 24 3.76 -15.80 -8.24
CA LYS A 24 3.35 -17.14 -7.83
C LYS A 24 2.11 -17.13 -6.94
N GLN A 25 1.85 -16.01 -6.27
CA GLN A 25 0.63 -15.86 -5.48
C GLN A 25 -0.58 -15.46 -6.32
N GLY A 26 -0.40 -15.28 -7.62
CA GLY A 26 -1.51 -14.97 -8.52
C GLY A 26 -1.69 -13.50 -8.81
N TYR A 27 -0.81 -12.64 -8.31
CA TYR A 27 -0.89 -11.20 -8.60
C TYR A 27 -0.25 -10.89 -9.95
N GLN A 28 -0.72 -9.81 -10.57
CA GLN A 28 -0.05 -9.25 -11.75
C GLN A 28 1.00 -8.28 -11.25
N VAL A 29 2.26 -8.55 -11.54
CA VAL A 29 3.37 -7.79 -10.96
C VAL A 29 4.00 -6.89 -12.00
N SER A 30 4.24 -5.63 -11.63
CA SER A 30 5.13 -4.73 -12.37
C SER A 30 6.24 -4.31 -11.40
N SER A 31 7.43 -4.06 -11.93
CA SER A 31 8.55 -3.70 -11.07
C SER A 31 9.34 -2.57 -11.68
N PHE A 32 9.95 -1.76 -10.81
CA PHE A 32 10.66 -0.56 -11.20
C PHE A 32 11.91 -0.42 -10.34
N LYS A 33 12.98 0.08 -10.94
CA LYS A 33 14.23 0.22 -10.22
C LYS A 33 14.38 1.59 -9.53
N ASP A 34 13.57 2.56 -9.94
CA ASP A 34 13.69 3.91 -9.41
C ASP A 34 12.35 4.63 -9.39
N ARG A 35 12.35 5.78 -8.74
CA ARG A 35 11.15 6.61 -8.61
C ARG A 35 10.67 7.17 -9.96
N PRO A 36 11.55 7.77 -10.80
CA PRO A 36 11.06 8.33 -12.06
C PRO A 36 10.42 7.28 -12.98
N GLY A 37 10.99 6.10 -13.05
CA GLY A 37 10.42 5.02 -13.86
C GLY A 37 9.05 4.61 -13.38
N ALA A 38 8.88 4.51 -12.07
CA ALA A 38 7.58 4.17 -11.49
C ALA A 38 6.57 5.27 -11.77
N GLN A 39 6.95 6.53 -11.54
CA GLN A 39 6.03 7.65 -11.73
C GLN A 39 5.56 7.78 -13.18
N GLN A 40 6.43 7.47 -14.13
CA GLN A 40 6.06 7.54 -15.53
C GLN A 40 4.88 6.61 -15.84
N VAL A 41 4.92 5.37 -15.34
CA VAL A 41 3.86 4.40 -15.56
C VAL A 41 2.64 4.74 -14.71
N PHE A 42 2.85 5.10 -13.45
CA PHE A 42 1.74 5.38 -12.53
C PHE A 42 0.96 6.63 -12.93
N SER A 43 1.54 7.52 -13.70
CA SER A 43 0.82 8.68 -14.21
C SER A 43 -0.34 8.28 -15.12
N SER A 44 -0.19 7.17 -15.83
CA SER A 44 -1.24 6.65 -16.71
C SER A 44 -2.15 5.68 -15.99
N GLN A 45 -1.60 4.83 -15.12
CA GLN A 45 -2.38 3.79 -14.46
C GLN A 45 -1.75 3.42 -13.13
N LEU A 46 -2.51 3.58 -12.05
CA LEU A 46 -2.06 3.17 -10.73
C LEU A 46 -2.24 1.66 -10.56
N PRO A 47 -1.34 1.02 -9.81
CA PRO A 47 -1.55 -0.38 -9.42
C PRO A 47 -2.59 -0.47 -8.30
N ASP A 48 -2.85 -1.67 -7.85
CA ASP A 48 -3.76 -1.89 -6.73
C ASP A 48 -3.05 -1.83 -5.39
N LEU A 49 -1.72 -2.00 -5.38
CA LEU A 49 -0.89 -1.92 -4.19
C LEU A 49 0.56 -1.67 -4.61
N VAL A 50 1.27 -0.88 -3.82
CA VAL A 50 2.69 -0.58 -4.08
C VAL A 50 3.54 -1.04 -2.92
N ILE A 51 4.60 -1.78 -3.23
CA ILE A 51 5.66 -2.10 -2.27
C ILE A 51 6.89 -1.31 -2.71
N VAL A 52 7.40 -0.48 -1.83
CA VAL A 52 8.49 0.44 -2.20
C VAL A 52 9.56 0.49 -1.12
N ASP A 53 10.82 0.47 -1.54
CA ASP A 53 11.95 0.73 -0.66
C ASP A 53 12.11 2.24 -0.47
N ILE A 54 12.67 2.63 0.65
CA ILE A 54 12.88 4.05 0.96
C ILE A 54 14.02 4.61 0.13
N GLY A 55 15.17 3.96 0.13
CA GLY A 55 16.30 4.38 -0.69
C GLY A 55 16.21 3.78 -2.08
N LEU A 56 16.25 4.61 -3.11
CA LEU A 56 16.10 4.17 -4.49
C LEU A 56 17.25 4.73 -5.33
N GLY A 57 18.28 3.92 -5.51
CA GLY A 57 19.45 4.33 -6.27
C GLY A 57 20.15 5.51 -5.60
N ASP A 58 20.31 6.60 -6.33
CA ASP A 58 20.94 7.81 -5.80
C ASP A 58 20.05 8.62 -4.88
N GLU A 59 18.75 8.31 -4.85
CA GLU A 59 17.80 9.04 -4.02
C GLU A 59 17.68 8.36 -2.65
N VAL A 60 18.28 8.98 -1.64
CA VAL A 60 18.29 8.41 -0.28
C VAL A 60 16.88 8.22 0.25
N ASP A 61 15.98 9.16 -0.05
CA ASP A 61 14.60 9.14 0.40
C ASP A 61 13.62 9.05 -0.76
N GLY A 62 14.02 8.41 -1.86
CA GLY A 62 13.18 8.31 -3.05
C GLY A 62 11.86 7.65 -2.80
N GLY A 63 11.82 6.65 -1.91
CA GLY A 63 10.58 5.98 -1.54
C GLY A 63 9.59 6.89 -0.82
N TYR A 64 10.10 7.76 0.05
CA TYR A 64 9.25 8.74 0.72
C TYR A 64 8.66 9.72 -0.31
N SER A 65 9.49 10.20 -1.24
CA SER A 65 9.02 11.10 -2.29
C SER A 65 7.96 10.45 -3.14
N LEU A 66 8.15 9.18 -3.50
CA LEU A 66 7.17 8.45 -4.28
C LEU A 66 5.86 8.28 -3.52
N CYS A 67 5.93 7.96 -2.23
CA CYS A 67 4.74 7.81 -1.40
C CYS A 67 3.94 9.10 -1.34
N GLN A 68 4.61 10.23 -1.13
CA GLN A 68 3.94 11.53 -1.11
C GLN A 68 3.27 11.83 -2.44
N TRP A 69 3.96 11.55 -3.53
CA TRP A 69 3.41 11.75 -4.88
C TRP A 69 2.19 10.87 -5.10
N LEU A 70 2.25 9.60 -4.68
CA LEU A 70 1.12 8.69 -4.82
C LEU A 70 -0.08 9.14 -3.99
N ARG A 71 0.16 9.66 -2.79
CA ARG A 71 -0.94 10.14 -1.94
C ARG A 71 -1.66 11.34 -2.52
N GLN A 72 -0.99 12.13 -3.34
CA GLN A 72 -1.66 13.21 -4.06
C GLN A 72 -2.61 12.67 -5.12
N LYS A 73 -2.33 11.47 -5.64
CA LYS A 73 -3.17 10.85 -6.66
C LYS A 73 -4.24 9.95 -6.08
N SER A 74 -3.97 9.32 -4.94
CA SER A 74 -4.92 8.42 -4.30
C SER A 74 -4.65 8.35 -2.80
N ARG A 75 -5.67 8.64 -2.02
CA ARG A 75 -5.58 8.55 -0.56
C ARG A 75 -5.72 7.11 -0.07
N THR A 76 -6.30 6.25 -0.88
CA THR A 76 -6.67 4.90 -0.45
C THR A 76 -5.78 3.80 -1.01
N LEU A 77 -4.89 4.13 -1.93
CA LEU A 77 -3.98 3.14 -2.51
C LEU A 77 -3.12 2.52 -1.40
N PRO A 78 -3.16 1.19 -1.22
CA PRO A 78 -2.30 0.56 -0.23
C PRO A 78 -0.82 0.71 -0.59
N ILE A 79 -0.03 1.17 0.37
CA ILE A 79 1.41 1.37 0.20
C ILE A 79 2.13 0.70 1.36
N ILE A 80 3.09 -0.17 1.04
CA ILE A 80 3.96 -0.81 2.02
C ILE A 80 5.39 -0.36 1.77
N PHE A 81 6.05 0.16 2.81
CA PHE A 81 7.51 0.30 2.75
C PHE A 81 8.14 -1.02 3.10
N LEU A 82 9.09 -1.46 2.27
CA LEU A 82 9.88 -2.66 2.50
C LEU A 82 11.33 -2.23 2.47
N SER A 83 11.96 -2.11 3.63
CA SER A 83 13.25 -1.46 3.73
C SER A 83 14.16 -2.16 4.73
N ALA A 84 15.47 -1.99 4.53
CA ALA A 84 16.47 -2.43 5.50
C ALA A 84 16.54 -1.49 6.71
N ARG A 85 15.97 -0.28 6.61
CA ARG A 85 15.95 0.65 7.75
C ARG A 85 14.93 0.15 8.75
N ASP A 86 15.39 -0.16 9.96
CA ASP A 86 14.58 -0.85 10.95
C ASP A 86 14.48 -0.11 12.29
N SER A 87 14.96 1.12 12.39
CA SER A 87 14.82 1.89 13.62
C SER A 87 13.36 2.30 13.84
N ASP A 88 13.01 2.50 15.10
CA ASP A 88 11.67 2.96 15.43
C ASP A 88 11.36 4.29 14.74
N LEU A 89 12.35 5.17 14.63
CA LEU A 89 12.17 6.44 13.97
C LEU A 89 11.85 6.25 12.49
N ASP A 90 12.55 5.35 11.81
CA ASP A 90 12.30 5.07 10.39
C ASP A 90 10.89 4.54 10.19
N ILE A 91 10.46 3.61 11.04
CA ILE A 91 9.15 2.99 10.94
C ILE A 91 8.06 4.03 11.15
N VAL A 92 8.19 4.84 12.20
CA VAL A 92 7.20 5.89 12.50
C VAL A 92 7.16 6.91 11.37
N SER A 93 8.32 7.31 10.85
CA SER A 93 8.37 8.28 9.75
C SER A 93 7.68 7.75 8.51
N GLY A 94 7.92 6.48 8.17
CA GLY A 94 7.29 5.86 6.99
C GLY A 94 5.78 5.84 7.11
N LEU A 95 5.26 5.44 8.28
CA LEU A 95 3.82 5.40 8.49
C LEU A 95 3.21 6.79 8.49
N ARG A 96 3.92 7.78 9.03
CA ARG A 96 3.44 9.17 9.00
C ARG A 96 3.42 9.76 7.62
N MET A 97 4.27 9.26 6.71
CA MET A 97 4.26 9.70 5.32
C MET A 97 3.01 9.24 4.58
N GLY A 98 2.25 8.33 5.18
CA GLY A 98 1.01 7.86 4.58
C GLY A 98 1.04 6.42 4.14
N ALA A 99 2.08 5.67 4.49
CA ALA A 99 2.11 4.23 4.21
C ALA A 99 1.14 3.49 5.11
N ASP A 100 0.61 2.39 4.61
CA ASP A 100 -0.31 1.55 5.37
C ASP A 100 0.43 0.55 6.23
N ASP A 101 1.65 0.21 5.86
CA ASP A 101 2.47 -0.73 6.62
C ASP A 101 3.94 -0.48 6.34
N TYR A 102 4.77 -0.98 7.23
CA TYR A 102 6.22 -0.89 7.13
C TYR A 102 6.80 -2.25 7.47
N VAL A 103 7.49 -2.86 6.52
CA VAL A 103 8.05 -4.19 6.68
C VAL A 103 9.56 -4.09 6.50
N THR A 104 10.32 -4.66 7.44
CA THR A 104 11.77 -4.70 7.32
C THR A 104 12.20 -5.88 6.45
N LYS A 105 13.32 -5.72 5.75
CA LYS A 105 13.76 -6.71 4.77
C LYS A 105 14.22 -8.03 5.41
N ASP A 106 14.42 -8.06 6.72
CA ASP A 106 14.76 -9.30 7.43
C ASP A 106 13.54 -10.16 7.75
N MET A 107 12.33 -9.63 7.52
CA MET A 107 11.10 -10.38 7.74
C MET A 107 10.96 -11.46 6.66
N SER A 108 10.40 -12.61 7.04
CA SER A 108 10.26 -13.72 6.10
C SER A 108 9.32 -13.39 4.95
N LEU A 109 9.56 -14.02 3.80
CA LEU A 109 8.72 -13.81 2.62
C LEU A 109 7.25 -14.19 2.85
N PRO A 110 6.94 -15.31 3.52
CA PRO A 110 5.53 -15.60 3.84
C PRO A 110 4.87 -14.52 4.68
N HIS A 111 5.63 -13.86 5.55
CA HIS A 111 5.11 -12.76 6.36
C HIS A 111 4.73 -11.58 5.48
N LEU A 112 5.58 -11.26 4.50
CA LEU A 112 5.28 -10.19 3.54
C LEU A 112 4.03 -10.51 2.74
N VAL A 113 3.90 -11.75 2.27
CA VAL A 113 2.71 -12.18 1.54
C VAL A 113 1.46 -11.98 2.39
N ALA A 114 1.54 -12.36 3.68
CA ALA A 114 0.39 -12.22 4.58
C ALA A 114 0.00 -10.75 4.77
N ARG A 115 0.97 -9.84 4.82
CA ARG A 115 0.70 -8.41 4.96
C ARG A 115 -0.03 -7.86 3.72
N VAL A 116 0.42 -8.29 2.54
CA VAL A 116 -0.21 -7.86 1.29
C VAL A 116 -1.65 -8.38 1.22
N SER A 117 -1.85 -9.66 1.54
CA SER A 117 -3.19 -10.25 1.55
C SER A 117 -4.11 -9.52 2.52
N ALA A 118 -3.59 -9.17 3.70
CA ALA A 118 -4.39 -8.47 4.70
C ALA A 118 -4.85 -7.10 4.21
N LEU A 119 -3.98 -6.39 3.51
CA LEU A 119 -4.35 -5.09 2.96
C LEU A 119 -5.41 -5.21 1.88
N PHE A 120 -5.31 -6.22 1.02
CA PHE A 120 -6.33 -6.42 0.00
C PHE A 120 -7.67 -6.80 0.61
N ARG A 121 -7.69 -7.63 1.66
CA ARG A 121 -8.94 -7.95 2.36
C ARG A 121 -9.58 -6.69 2.93
N ARG A 122 -8.77 -5.79 3.50
CA ARG A 122 -9.28 -4.53 4.05
C ARG A 122 -9.89 -3.66 2.96
N VAL A 123 -9.25 -3.60 1.79
CA VAL A 123 -9.76 -2.85 0.65
C VAL A 123 -11.11 -3.42 0.19
N GLU A 124 -11.22 -4.74 0.12
CA GLU A 124 -12.46 -5.38 -0.29
C GLU A 124 -13.61 -5.08 0.67
N VAL A 125 -13.32 -5.14 1.96
CA VAL A 125 -14.33 -4.84 2.98
C VAL A 125 -14.82 -3.40 2.85
N MET A 126 -13.89 -2.46 2.60
CA MET A 126 -14.26 -1.06 2.48
C MET A 126 -14.98 -0.74 1.17
N ALA A 127 -14.62 -1.46 0.11
CA ALA A 127 -15.19 -1.20 -1.23
C ALA A 127 -16.57 -1.81 -1.40
N GLU A 128 -16.89 -2.86 -0.64
CA GLU A 128 -18.14 -3.61 -0.78
C GLU A 128 -18.90 -3.56 0.53
N PRO A 129 -19.80 -2.59 0.69
CA PRO A 129 -20.60 -2.54 1.92
C PRO A 129 -21.41 -3.83 2.04
N ASP A 130 -21.45 -4.38 3.23
CA ASP A 130 -22.22 -5.59 3.45
C ASP A 130 -23.73 -5.28 3.44
N ALA A 131 -24.55 -6.33 3.50
CA ALA A 131 -25.99 -6.18 3.44
C ALA A 131 -26.53 -5.31 4.58
N SER A 132 -25.94 -5.42 5.76
CA SER A 132 -26.33 -4.61 6.91
C SER A 132 -26.09 -3.14 6.64
N GLN A 133 -24.93 -2.82 6.10
CA GLN A 133 -24.59 -1.43 5.80
C GLN A 133 -25.51 -0.86 4.74
N LYS A 134 -25.82 -1.64 3.72
CA LYS A 134 -26.71 -1.19 2.67
C LYS A 134 -28.10 -0.91 3.22
N LYS A 135 -28.60 -1.81 4.08
CA LYS A 135 -29.91 -1.59 4.69
C LYS A 135 -29.91 -0.36 5.57
N ALA A 136 -28.86 -0.14 6.32
CA ALA A 136 -28.77 1.04 7.18
C ALA A 136 -28.81 2.32 6.35
N ILE A 137 -28.09 2.34 5.24
CA ILE A 137 -28.07 3.48 4.35
C ILE A 137 -29.44 3.72 3.75
N GLU A 138 -30.09 2.66 3.29
CA GLU A 138 -31.39 2.77 2.63
C GLU A 138 -32.49 3.20 3.59
N LEU A 139 -32.45 2.67 4.80
CA LEU A 139 -33.49 2.97 5.77
C LEU A 139 -33.22 4.25 6.52
N GLY A 140 -32.01 4.40 7.00
CA GLY A 140 -31.65 5.48 7.86
C GLY A 140 -31.13 6.66 7.12
N LYS A 141 -30.34 6.37 6.23
CA LYS A 141 -29.65 7.35 5.60
C LYS A 141 -29.13 8.26 6.52
N LEU A 142 -29.12 7.96 7.26
CA LEU A 142 -28.71 8.33 8.02
C LEU A 142 -27.89 8.30 8.78
N ARG A 143 -27.64 7.94 8.99
CA ARG A 143 -26.90 7.96 9.84
C ARG A 143 -25.64 8.10 9.59
N VAL A 144 -25.27 8.51 9.37
CA VAL A 144 -24.21 8.70 9.18
C VAL A 144 -23.35 8.94 9.38
N ASP A 145 -23.26 8.88 9.43
CA ASP A 145 -22.51 8.78 9.68
C ASP A 145 -21.67 8.79 9.92
N GLU A 146 -21.69 8.77 10.15
CA GLU A 146 -21.08 8.67 10.61
C GLU A 146 -20.23 8.22 10.83
N LEU A 147 -20.30 8.21 11.15
CA LEU A 147 -19.71 7.66 11.48
C LEU A 147 -18.58 7.53 11.37
N ARG A 148 -18.47 7.90 11.43
CA ARG A 148 -17.91 7.68 11.36
C ARG A 148 -16.97 7.56 11.54
N PHE A 149 -16.91 7.98 11.89
CA PHE A 149 -16.60 7.68 12.22
C PHE A 149 -15.84 7.41 12.36
N SER A 150 -16.09 7.81 12.17
CA SER A 150 -15.92 7.54 12.42
C SER A 150 -15.02 7.26 12.57
N CYS A 151 -14.95 7.80 12.68
CA CYS A 151 -14.72 7.45 12.84
C CYS A 151 -13.68 7.31 12.99
N HIS A 152 -13.29 7.70 12.99
CA HIS A 152 -12.88 7.48 13.26
C HIS A 152 -12.08 7.31 13.46
N TRP A 153 -11.88 7.91 13.50
CA TRP A 153 -11.63 7.73 13.81
C TRP A 153 -11.16 7.57 13.82
N ASP A 154 -11.21 8.04 13.55
CA ASP A 154 -11.31 7.77 13.65
C ASP A 154 -10.98 7.60 13.58
N GLY A 155 -10.77 7.87 13.07
CA GLY A 155 -11.08 7.79 13.19
C GLY A 155 -10.75 7.65 13.12
N GLN A 156 -10.75 8.12 12.94
CA GLN A 156 -10.99 8.02 12.92
C GLN A 156 -11.16 7.92 12.84
N ILE A 157 -11.02 8.58 12.61
CA ILE A 157 -11.60 8.52 12.63
C ILE A 157 -11.44 8.43 12.66
N VAL A 158 -11.39 8.99 12.43
CA VAL A 158 -11.93 8.91 12.38
C VAL A 158 -11.87 8.78 12.60
#